data_f272082d9cce317883b8b99b8cf78bd3
#
_entry.id   f272082d9cce317883b8b99b8cf78bd3
#
_cell.length_a   1.000
_cell.length_b   1.000
_cell.length_c   1.000
_cell.angle_alpha   90.00
_cell.angle_beta   90.00
_cell.angle_gamma   90.00
#
_symmetry.space_group_name_H-M   'P 1'
#
loop_
_entity.id
_entity.type
_entity.pdbx_description
1 polymer ?
#
loop_
_entity_poly.entity_id
_entity_poly.type
_entity_poly.pdbx_seq_one_letter_code
_entity_poly.pdbx_strand_id
1 'polypeptide(L)'
;MSAERDERQLLLAASTGSRKAFAILYSRYLAGLSRYIFLFTGSAELAEEVVQDVFVSIWEHHSKLQEVTFFRAYLYQVARNLVIDTLRQQKRHAVLIGRLKSEALQTQGSADSALIYGQYNEIAQAAIDLLPEKRKRIFLLRTQEELSLDEISLQLAISKPVVKKQLYAATAFVRKYLLIHGGLSSGITTLLLLLDSLQ
;
A
#
# COMPACT_ATOMS: atom_id res chain seq x y z
N MET A 1 -20.28 3.21 -16.41
CA MET A 1 -20.04 3.57 -17.83
C MET A 1 -19.63 5.04 -18.04
N SER A 2 -20.22 6.04 -17.38
CA SER A 2 -19.81 7.45 -17.54
C SER A 2 -18.45 7.74 -16.86
N ALA A 3 -18.24 7.30 -15.62
CA ALA A 3 -17.03 7.57 -14.85
C ALA A 3 -15.74 6.92 -15.44
N GLU A 4 -15.87 5.75 -16.03
CA GLU A 4 -14.73 5.05 -16.66
C GLU A 4 -14.28 5.73 -17.96
N ARG A 5 -15.25 6.24 -18.76
CA ARG A 5 -14.94 7.04 -19.95
C ARG A 5 -14.26 8.35 -19.60
N ASP A 6 -14.71 8.99 -18.53
CA ASP A 6 -14.10 10.22 -18.00
C ASP A 6 -12.66 9.97 -17.53
N GLU A 7 -12.41 8.87 -16.80
CA GLU A 7 -11.07 8.51 -16.35
C GLU A 7 -10.13 8.23 -17.53
N ARG A 8 -10.60 7.51 -18.55
CA ARG A 8 -9.79 7.25 -19.74
C ARG A 8 -9.39 8.52 -20.47
N GLN A 9 -10.28 9.50 -20.58
CA GLN A 9 -9.98 10.80 -21.16
C GLN A 9 -8.94 11.57 -20.35
N LEU A 10 -9.05 11.54 -19.01
CA LEU A 10 -8.06 12.15 -18.13
C LEU A 10 -6.68 11.51 -18.28
N LEU A 11 -6.61 10.18 -18.40
CA LEU A 11 -5.35 9.46 -18.61
C LEU A 11 -4.69 9.83 -19.93
N LEU A 12 -5.47 9.90 -21.01
CA LEU A 12 -4.96 10.32 -22.33
C LEU A 12 -4.49 11.78 -22.31
N ALA A 13 -5.23 12.68 -21.70
CA ALA A 13 -4.81 14.07 -21.57
C ALA A 13 -3.57 14.21 -20.67
N ALA A 14 -3.49 13.47 -19.57
CA ALA A 14 -2.32 13.47 -18.69
C ALA A 14 -1.09 12.88 -19.39
N SER A 15 -1.25 11.84 -20.22
CA SER A 15 -0.14 11.24 -20.96
C SER A 15 0.51 12.18 -21.98
N THR A 16 -0.22 13.20 -22.44
CA THR A 16 0.31 14.28 -23.30
C THR A 16 0.79 15.50 -22.51
N GLY A 17 0.92 15.40 -21.18
CA GLY A 17 1.45 16.45 -20.32
C GLY A 17 0.42 17.43 -19.75
N SER A 18 -0.88 17.13 -19.82
CA SER A 18 -1.91 17.99 -19.21
C SER A 18 -1.87 17.93 -17.69
N ARG A 19 -1.24 18.93 -17.05
CA ARG A 19 -1.21 19.10 -15.60
C ARG A 19 -2.61 19.17 -14.98
N LYS A 20 -3.55 19.79 -15.70
CA LYS A 20 -4.95 19.93 -15.25
C LYS A 20 -5.64 18.57 -15.14
N ALA A 21 -5.48 17.70 -16.15
CA ALA A 21 -6.03 16.36 -16.13
C ALA A 21 -5.37 15.51 -15.02
N PHE A 22 -4.06 15.62 -14.84
CA PHE A 22 -3.34 14.93 -13.79
C PHE A 22 -3.76 15.40 -12.38
N ALA A 23 -3.99 16.70 -12.17
CA ALA A 23 -4.48 17.23 -10.90
C ALA A 23 -5.85 16.67 -10.51
N ILE A 24 -6.73 16.42 -11.51
CA ILE A 24 -8.03 15.77 -11.25
C ILE A 24 -7.83 14.30 -10.82
N LEU A 25 -6.94 13.56 -11.48
CA LEU A 25 -6.58 12.19 -11.07
C LEU A 25 -5.98 12.19 -9.67
N TYR A 26 -5.03 13.09 -9.38
CA TYR A 26 -4.44 13.28 -8.07
C TYR A 26 -5.51 13.47 -6.99
N SER A 27 -6.40 14.45 -7.15
CA SER A 27 -7.43 14.76 -6.17
C SER A 27 -8.41 13.60 -5.96
N ARG A 28 -8.72 12.86 -7.02
CA ARG A 28 -9.64 11.71 -6.98
C ARG A 28 -9.07 10.55 -6.16
N TYR A 29 -7.76 10.31 -6.24
CA TYR A 29 -7.13 9.14 -5.64
C TYR A 29 -6.33 9.43 -4.37
N LEU A 30 -6.02 10.69 -4.07
CA LEU A 30 -5.20 11.10 -2.93
C LEU A 30 -5.65 10.48 -1.60
N ALA A 31 -6.92 10.64 -1.24
CA ALA A 31 -7.42 10.22 0.06
C ALA A 31 -7.40 8.68 0.22
N GLY A 32 -7.74 7.94 -0.84
CA GLY A 32 -7.68 6.47 -0.83
C GLY A 32 -6.26 5.96 -0.73
N LEU A 33 -5.35 6.55 -1.51
CA LEU A 33 -3.95 6.20 -1.53
C LEU A 33 -3.26 6.49 -0.20
N SER A 34 -3.50 7.67 0.41
CA SER A 34 -2.94 8.04 1.72
C SER A 34 -3.36 7.05 2.81
N ARG A 35 -4.65 6.66 2.82
CA ARG A 35 -5.14 5.65 3.76
C ARG A 35 -4.48 4.28 3.54
N TYR A 36 -4.32 3.89 2.28
CA TYR A 36 -3.64 2.64 1.93
C TYR A 36 -2.20 2.64 2.43
N ILE A 37 -1.42 3.66 2.10
CA ILE A 37 -0.01 3.74 2.48
C ILE A 37 0.14 3.81 4.01
N PHE A 38 -0.72 4.57 4.69
CA PHE A 38 -0.73 4.64 6.16
C PHE A 38 -0.92 3.27 6.83
N LEU A 39 -1.70 2.35 6.24
CA LEU A 39 -1.85 1.00 6.77
C LEU A 39 -0.52 0.22 6.81
N PHE A 40 0.42 0.53 5.92
CA PHE A 40 1.72 -0.15 5.86
C PHE A 40 2.81 0.58 6.63
N THR A 41 2.78 1.91 6.64
CA THR A 41 3.81 2.73 7.29
C THR A 41 3.55 2.95 8.77
N GLY A 42 2.28 3.01 9.18
CA GLY A 42 1.87 3.37 10.54
C GLY A 42 2.14 4.83 10.91
N SER A 43 2.76 5.62 10.03
CA SER A 43 3.09 7.04 10.21
C SER A 43 2.38 7.90 9.17
N ALA A 44 1.72 8.98 9.62
CA ALA A 44 1.05 9.92 8.72
C ALA A 44 2.06 10.70 7.86
N GLU A 45 3.17 11.12 8.48
CA GLU A 45 4.26 11.85 7.81
C GLU A 45 4.88 10.99 6.71
N LEU A 46 5.22 9.76 7.03
CA LEU A 46 5.78 8.83 6.05
C LEU A 46 4.78 8.46 4.95
N ALA A 47 3.50 8.36 5.29
CA ALA A 47 2.47 8.09 4.30
C ALA A 47 2.33 9.26 3.31
N GLU A 48 2.42 10.51 3.80
CA GLU A 48 2.38 11.71 2.97
C GLU A 48 3.59 11.77 2.03
N GLU A 49 4.80 11.52 2.54
CA GLU A 49 6.03 11.46 1.75
C GLU A 49 5.90 10.43 0.60
N VAL A 50 5.51 9.20 0.93
CA VAL A 50 5.36 8.14 -0.08
C VAL A 50 4.25 8.46 -1.08
N VAL A 51 3.15 9.09 -0.66
CA VAL A 51 2.08 9.53 -1.57
C VAL A 51 2.62 10.54 -2.58
N GLN A 52 3.41 11.52 -2.13
CA GLN A 52 4.03 12.50 -3.02
C GLN A 52 4.97 11.82 -4.02
N ASP A 53 5.82 10.91 -3.56
CA ASP A 53 6.74 10.15 -4.41
C ASP A 53 6.00 9.32 -5.45
N VAL A 54 4.87 8.69 -5.10
CA VAL A 54 4.03 7.93 -6.03
C VAL A 54 3.55 8.83 -7.18
N PHE A 55 2.97 9.98 -6.85
CA PHE A 55 2.44 10.87 -7.89
C PHE A 55 3.54 11.54 -8.70
N VAL A 56 4.69 11.87 -8.09
CA VAL A 56 5.88 12.37 -8.80
C VAL A 56 6.38 11.32 -9.78
N SER A 57 6.57 10.09 -9.34
CA SER A 57 7.01 8.98 -10.20
C SER A 57 6.05 8.73 -11.37
N ILE A 58 4.74 8.79 -11.15
CA ILE A 58 3.75 8.66 -12.22
C ILE A 58 3.83 9.84 -13.19
N TRP A 59 4.03 11.06 -12.67
CA TRP A 59 4.15 12.24 -13.52
C TRP A 59 5.43 12.24 -14.35
N GLU A 60 6.54 11.80 -13.81
CA GLU A 60 7.80 11.65 -14.55
C GLU A 60 7.66 10.66 -15.73
N HIS A 61 6.80 9.65 -15.56
CA HIS A 61 6.52 8.64 -16.58
C HIS A 61 5.13 8.79 -17.20
N HIS A 62 4.58 10.02 -17.22
CA HIS A 62 3.20 10.28 -17.67
C HIS A 62 2.87 9.74 -19.06
N SER A 63 3.83 9.66 -19.97
CA SER A 63 3.63 9.09 -21.31
C SER A 63 3.10 7.65 -21.28
N LYS A 64 3.43 6.86 -20.25
CA LYS A 64 2.92 5.49 -20.08
C LYS A 64 1.43 5.44 -19.75
N LEU A 65 0.83 6.54 -19.29
CA LEU A 65 -0.60 6.60 -18.94
C LEU A 65 -1.52 6.32 -20.13
N GLN A 66 -1.05 6.52 -21.36
CA GLN A 66 -1.79 6.14 -22.56
C GLN A 66 -2.06 4.63 -22.67
N GLU A 67 -1.20 3.79 -22.08
CA GLU A 67 -1.28 2.33 -22.11
C GLU A 67 -2.06 1.77 -20.91
N VAL A 68 -2.28 2.61 -19.87
CA VAL A 68 -2.94 2.20 -18.64
C VAL A 68 -4.44 2.07 -18.86
N THR A 69 -4.96 0.87 -18.68
CA THR A 69 -6.40 0.58 -18.79
C THR A 69 -7.11 0.84 -17.45
N PHE A 70 -6.51 0.45 -16.34
CA PHE A 70 -7.06 0.59 -14.99
C PHE A 70 -6.10 1.41 -14.13
N PHE A 71 -6.35 2.72 -14.05
CA PHE A 71 -5.45 3.63 -13.35
C PHE A 71 -5.31 3.31 -11.87
N ARG A 72 -6.39 2.94 -11.20
CA ARG A 72 -6.35 2.53 -9.81
C ARG A 72 -5.35 1.39 -9.58
N ALA A 73 -5.43 0.32 -10.37
CA ALA A 73 -4.51 -0.82 -10.25
C ALA A 73 -3.05 -0.39 -10.45
N TYR A 74 -2.78 0.41 -11.47
CA TYR A 74 -1.46 0.96 -11.76
C TYR A 74 -0.93 1.84 -10.62
N LEU A 75 -1.75 2.76 -10.10
CA LEU A 75 -1.42 3.66 -9.00
C LEU A 75 -1.03 2.88 -7.73
N TYR A 76 -1.86 1.90 -7.33
CA TYR A 76 -1.58 1.10 -6.14
C TYR A 76 -0.37 0.17 -6.33
N GLN A 77 -0.07 -0.19 -7.56
CA GLN A 77 1.13 -0.91 -7.92
C GLN A 77 2.39 -0.07 -7.69
N VAL A 78 2.41 1.15 -8.20
CA VAL A 78 3.53 2.09 -7.98
C VAL A 78 3.70 2.36 -6.48
N ALA A 79 2.59 2.65 -5.79
CA ALA A 79 2.58 2.90 -4.35
C ALA A 79 3.18 1.75 -3.55
N ARG A 80 2.80 0.52 -3.85
CA ARG A 80 3.33 -0.67 -3.17
C ARG A 80 4.84 -0.79 -3.31
N ASN A 81 5.36 -0.59 -4.52
CA ASN A 81 6.81 -0.67 -4.76
C ASN A 81 7.55 0.38 -3.91
N LEU A 82 7.07 1.63 -3.93
CA LEU A 82 7.67 2.71 -3.15
C LEU A 82 7.57 2.47 -1.65
N VAL A 83 6.43 1.99 -1.14
CA VAL A 83 6.29 1.60 0.28
C VAL A 83 7.34 0.56 0.66
N ILE A 84 7.51 -0.50 -0.14
CA ILE A 84 8.49 -1.55 0.13
C ILE A 84 9.90 -0.97 0.15
N ASP A 85 10.25 -0.12 -0.80
CA ASP A 85 11.58 0.50 -0.89
C ASP A 85 11.83 1.46 0.27
N THR A 86 10.85 2.27 0.65
CA THR A 86 10.91 3.16 1.82
C THR A 86 11.12 2.38 3.11
N LEU A 87 10.35 1.31 3.34
CA LEU A 87 10.51 0.46 4.53
C LEU A 87 11.87 -0.25 4.54
N ARG A 88 12.39 -0.66 3.38
CA ARG A 88 13.75 -1.21 3.26
C ARG A 88 14.83 -0.18 3.56
N GLN A 89 14.63 1.06 3.12
CA GLN A 89 15.56 2.17 3.36
C GLN A 89 15.58 2.55 4.83
N GLN A 90 14.43 2.68 5.48
CA GLN A 90 14.33 2.92 6.93
C GLN A 90 15.04 1.83 7.73
N LYS A 91 14.86 0.57 7.34
CA LYS A 91 15.59 -0.54 7.97
C LYS A 91 17.10 -0.41 7.81
N ARG A 92 17.58 -0.05 6.62
CA ARG A 92 19.03 0.19 6.40
C ARG A 92 19.53 1.33 7.27
N HIS A 93 18.78 2.43 7.39
CA HIS A 93 19.11 3.53 8.29
C HIS A 93 19.10 3.12 9.76
N ALA A 94 18.11 2.38 10.22
CA ALA A 94 18.06 1.86 11.59
C ALA A 94 19.22 0.91 11.90
N VAL A 95 19.59 0.08 10.92
CA VAL A 95 20.78 -0.81 11.02
C VAL A 95 22.09 -0.01 10.97
N LEU A 96 22.18 1.06 10.19
CA LEU A 96 23.36 1.96 10.18
C LEU A 96 23.49 2.72 11.49
N ILE A 97 22.43 3.23 12.04
CA ILE A 97 22.40 3.89 13.36
C ILE A 97 22.72 2.87 14.46
N GLY A 98 22.20 1.64 14.35
CA GLY A 98 22.56 0.52 15.25
C GLY A 98 23.99 -0.01 15.01
N ARG A 99 24.56 0.16 13.80
CA ARG A 99 25.91 -0.26 13.40
C ARG A 99 27.00 0.77 13.63
N LEU A 100 26.69 2.00 13.90
CA LEU A 100 27.63 2.86 14.64
C LEU A 100 27.88 2.27 16.04
N LYS A 101 27.16 1.20 16.42
CA LYS A 101 27.41 0.35 17.58
C LYS A 101 27.86 -1.10 17.24
N SER A 102 27.87 -1.54 15.96
CA SER A 102 28.43 -2.88 15.59
C SER A 102 28.44 -3.04 14.05
N GLU A 103 29.62 -3.40 13.53
CA GLU A 103 29.94 -3.53 12.10
C GLU A 103 29.24 -4.69 11.37
N ALA A 104 28.95 -4.42 10.11
CA ALA A 104 28.87 -5.28 8.89
C ALA A 104 27.78 -6.34 8.70
N LEU A 105 27.06 -6.27 7.59
CA LEU A 105 27.07 -7.22 6.45
C LEU A 105 26.07 -6.85 5.34
N GLN A 106 26.51 -7.03 4.13
CA GLN A 106 26.00 -6.81 2.77
C GLN A 106 24.86 -7.78 2.40
N THR A 107 24.17 -7.74 1.30
CA THR A 107 23.88 -6.97 0.05
C THR A 107 22.88 -7.71 -0.81
N GLN A 108 22.39 -7.02 -1.80
CA GLN A 108 21.94 -7.38 -3.14
C GLN A 108 20.46 -7.54 -3.42
N GLY A 109 20.06 -6.79 -4.44
CA GLY A 109 18.78 -6.76 -5.07
C GLY A 109 18.81 -7.29 -6.49
N SER A 110 17.71 -7.23 -7.18
CA SER A 110 17.54 -7.25 -8.64
C SER A 110 16.57 -8.26 -9.25
N ALA A 111 15.78 -7.77 -10.19
CA ALA A 111 15.38 -8.36 -11.46
C ALA A 111 14.26 -9.43 -11.55
N ASP A 112 13.37 -9.59 -10.57
CA ASP A 112 12.21 -10.50 -10.74
C ASP A 112 10.86 -9.86 -10.38
N SER A 113 10.68 -8.58 -10.71
CA SER A 113 9.52 -7.81 -10.23
C SER A 113 8.17 -8.31 -10.75
N ALA A 114 8.05 -8.82 -11.96
CA ALA A 114 6.77 -9.26 -12.53
C ALA A 114 6.30 -10.63 -12.00
N LEU A 115 7.23 -11.58 -11.81
CA LEU A 115 6.94 -12.92 -11.27
C LEU A 115 6.61 -12.84 -9.76
N ILE A 116 7.34 -12.01 -9.04
CA ILE A 116 7.11 -11.70 -7.63
C ILE A 116 5.72 -11.06 -7.45
N TYR A 117 5.22 -10.35 -8.44
CA TYR A 117 3.95 -9.65 -8.44
C TYR A 117 2.74 -10.59 -8.36
N GLY A 118 2.71 -11.62 -9.19
CA GLY A 118 1.65 -12.65 -9.16
C GLY A 118 1.61 -13.36 -7.82
N GLN A 119 2.76 -13.79 -7.33
CA GLN A 119 2.90 -14.49 -6.05
C GLN A 119 2.45 -13.66 -4.85
N TYR A 120 2.76 -12.35 -4.82
CA TYR A 120 2.30 -11.49 -3.72
C TYR A 120 0.80 -11.26 -3.69
N ASN A 121 0.17 -11.17 -4.87
CA ASN A 121 -1.29 -11.04 -4.95
C ASN A 121 -1.99 -12.31 -4.47
N GLU A 122 -1.48 -13.47 -4.85
CA GLU A 122 -1.98 -14.76 -4.39
C GLU A 122 -1.81 -14.92 -2.88
N ILE A 123 -0.64 -14.56 -2.33
CA ILE A 123 -0.37 -14.63 -0.89
C ILE A 123 -1.24 -13.61 -0.11
N ALA A 124 -1.44 -12.41 -0.65
CA ALA A 124 -2.33 -11.42 -0.05
C ALA A 124 -3.78 -11.90 -0.05
N GLN A 125 -4.25 -12.47 -1.15
CA GLN A 125 -5.59 -13.03 -1.24
C GLN A 125 -5.76 -14.22 -0.28
N ALA A 126 -4.79 -15.11 -0.20
CA ALA A 126 -4.79 -16.22 0.76
C ALA A 126 -4.84 -15.72 2.22
N ALA A 127 -4.10 -14.64 2.55
CA ALA A 127 -4.17 -14.01 3.86
C ALA A 127 -5.57 -13.44 4.17
N ILE A 128 -6.18 -12.79 3.18
CA ILE A 128 -7.53 -12.22 3.32
C ILE A 128 -8.56 -13.36 3.49
N ASP A 129 -8.40 -14.46 2.76
CA ASP A 129 -9.31 -15.60 2.84
C ASP A 129 -9.25 -16.34 4.17
N LEU A 130 -8.12 -16.27 4.86
CA LEU A 130 -7.93 -16.81 6.22
C LEU A 130 -8.48 -15.90 7.33
N LEU A 131 -8.90 -14.68 7.02
CA LEU A 131 -9.52 -13.81 8.02
C LEU A 131 -10.90 -14.36 8.44
N PRO A 132 -11.26 -14.30 9.74
CA PRO A 132 -12.63 -14.56 10.18
C PRO A 132 -13.63 -13.69 9.42
N GLU A 133 -14.78 -14.24 9.05
CA GLU A 133 -15.74 -13.64 8.11
C GLU A 133 -16.09 -12.17 8.44
N LYS A 134 -16.41 -11.88 9.70
CA LYS A 134 -16.71 -10.51 10.14
C LYS A 134 -15.53 -9.55 9.93
N ARG A 135 -14.32 -10.04 10.17
CA ARG A 135 -13.09 -9.26 10.02
C ARG A 135 -12.73 -9.05 8.56
N LYS A 136 -12.87 -10.11 7.75
CA LYS A 136 -12.70 -10.08 6.31
C LYS A 136 -13.62 -9.05 5.67
N ARG A 137 -14.92 -9.06 6.02
CA ARG A 137 -15.88 -8.12 5.49
C ARG A 137 -15.51 -6.66 5.82
N ILE A 138 -15.13 -6.36 7.08
CA ILE A 138 -14.68 -5.01 7.47
C ILE A 138 -13.43 -4.61 6.68
N PHE A 139 -12.49 -5.53 6.50
CA PHE A 139 -11.27 -5.29 5.75
C PHE A 139 -11.56 -4.98 4.28
N LEU A 140 -12.42 -5.76 3.62
CA LEU A 140 -12.81 -5.55 2.22
C LEU A 140 -13.58 -4.25 2.03
N LEU A 141 -14.56 -3.95 2.90
CA LEU A 141 -15.29 -2.68 2.87
C LEU A 141 -14.35 -1.47 2.95
N ARG A 142 -13.28 -1.58 3.74
CA ARG A 142 -12.29 -0.52 3.90
C ARG A 142 -11.33 -0.40 2.72
N THR A 143 -10.84 -1.54 2.20
CA THR A 143 -9.74 -1.58 1.21
C THR A 143 -10.22 -1.61 -0.23
N GLN A 144 -11.34 -2.26 -0.51
CA GLN A 144 -11.88 -2.38 -1.87
C GLN A 144 -13.01 -1.37 -2.14
N GLU A 145 -13.93 -1.22 -1.17
CA GLU A 145 -15.06 -0.29 -1.32
C GLU A 145 -14.75 1.11 -0.79
N GLU A 146 -13.59 1.32 -0.17
CA GLU A 146 -13.07 2.61 0.34
C GLU A 146 -13.94 3.30 1.40
N LEU A 147 -14.85 2.57 2.03
CA LEU A 147 -15.77 3.13 3.02
C LEU A 147 -15.02 3.66 4.25
N SER A 148 -15.49 4.78 4.78
CA SER A 148 -15.01 5.33 6.07
C SER A 148 -15.40 4.41 7.23
N LEU A 149 -14.77 4.59 8.39
CA LEU A 149 -15.13 3.82 9.59
C LEU A 149 -16.58 4.07 10.03
N ASP A 150 -17.11 5.26 9.75
CA ASP A 150 -18.49 5.62 10.08
C ASP A 150 -19.48 4.91 9.15
N GLU A 151 -19.21 4.90 7.84
CA GLU A 151 -20.03 4.16 6.87
C GLU A 151 -20.04 2.67 7.13
N ILE A 152 -18.87 2.07 7.44
CA ILE A 152 -18.78 0.65 7.82
C ILE A 152 -19.56 0.37 9.10
N SER A 153 -19.47 1.27 10.09
CA SER A 153 -20.22 1.19 11.36
C SER A 153 -21.73 1.18 11.10
N LEU A 154 -22.22 2.07 10.26
CA LEU A 154 -23.63 2.14 9.86
C LEU A 154 -24.06 0.90 9.07
N GLN A 155 -23.27 0.51 8.05
CA GLN A 155 -23.62 -0.61 7.17
C GLN A 155 -23.67 -1.96 7.90
N LEU A 156 -22.77 -2.17 8.88
CA LEU A 156 -22.70 -3.42 9.63
C LEU A 156 -23.44 -3.39 10.98
N ALA A 157 -24.05 -2.26 11.33
CA ALA A 157 -24.74 -2.02 12.60
C ALA A 157 -23.85 -2.36 13.83
N ILE A 158 -22.56 -1.98 13.77
CA ILE A 158 -21.60 -2.16 14.88
C ILE A 158 -20.94 -0.83 15.22
N SER A 159 -20.47 -0.65 16.44
CA SER A 159 -19.86 0.61 16.86
C SER A 159 -18.52 0.88 16.16
N LYS A 160 -18.21 2.14 15.88
CA LYS A 160 -16.95 2.59 15.26
C LYS A 160 -15.69 2.07 15.97
N PRO A 161 -15.61 2.03 17.32
CA PRO A 161 -14.47 1.41 18.01
C PRO A 161 -14.31 -0.07 17.68
N VAL A 162 -15.41 -0.81 17.51
CA VAL A 162 -15.38 -2.23 17.10
C VAL A 162 -14.88 -2.37 15.69
N VAL A 163 -15.35 -1.53 14.73
CA VAL A 163 -14.84 -1.49 13.36
C VAL A 163 -13.33 -1.25 13.37
N LYS A 164 -12.89 -0.22 14.10
CA LYS A 164 -11.47 0.13 14.24
C LYS A 164 -10.65 -1.05 14.76
N LYS A 165 -11.06 -1.67 15.86
CA LYS A 165 -10.38 -2.82 16.47
C LYS A 165 -10.27 -4.00 15.49
N GLN A 166 -11.36 -4.33 14.79
CA GLN A 166 -11.37 -5.45 13.83
C GLN A 166 -10.51 -5.15 12.61
N LEU A 167 -10.52 -3.91 12.11
CA LEU A 167 -9.69 -3.49 11.00
C LEU A 167 -8.19 -3.58 11.36
N TYR A 168 -7.78 -3.08 12.53
CA TYR A 168 -6.40 -3.22 13.01
C TYR A 168 -5.96 -4.67 13.09
N ALA A 169 -6.81 -5.53 13.66
CA ALA A 169 -6.50 -6.95 13.78
C ALA A 169 -6.42 -7.65 12.40
N ALA A 170 -7.27 -7.27 11.44
CA ALA A 170 -7.19 -7.76 10.06
C ALA A 170 -5.90 -7.33 9.39
N THR A 171 -5.56 -6.05 9.48
CA THR A 171 -4.35 -5.48 8.87
C THR A 171 -3.09 -6.12 9.46
N ALA A 172 -3.01 -6.27 10.77
CA ALA A 172 -1.89 -6.93 11.45
C ALA A 172 -1.74 -8.39 10.99
N PHE A 173 -2.85 -9.13 10.88
CA PHE A 173 -2.84 -10.51 10.39
C PHE A 173 -2.35 -10.62 8.94
N VAL A 174 -2.94 -9.84 8.03
CA VAL A 174 -2.54 -9.83 6.60
C VAL A 174 -1.08 -9.45 6.44
N ARG A 175 -0.63 -8.43 7.17
CA ARG A 175 0.77 -8.00 7.19
C ARG A 175 1.69 -9.12 7.66
N LYS A 176 1.38 -9.76 8.80
CA LYS A 176 2.16 -10.88 9.33
C LYS A 176 2.23 -12.05 8.36
N TYR A 177 1.10 -12.39 7.72
CA TYR A 177 1.03 -13.45 6.74
C TYR A 177 1.90 -13.17 5.51
N LEU A 178 1.82 -11.95 4.97
CA LEU A 178 2.66 -11.50 3.85
C LEU A 178 4.15 -11.53 4.18
N LEU A 179 4.52 -11.21 5.42
CA LEU A 179 5.92 -11.27 5.88
C LEU A 179 6.44 -12.71 5.94
N ILE A 180 5.61 -13.64 6.41
CA ILE A 180 6.00 -15.04 6.57
C ILE A 180 6.06 -15.76 5.22
N HIS A 181 5.06 -15.54 4.36
CA HIS A 181 4.87 -16.29 3.12
C HIS A 181 5.34 -15.55 1.86
N GLY A 182 5.55 -14.25 1.95
CA GLY A 182 5.96 -13.42 0.80
C GLY A 182 7.45 -13.46 0.44
N GLY A 183 8.23 -14.38 1.01
CA GLY A 183 9.65 -14.55 0.67
C GLY A 183 10.56 -13.37 1.05
N LEU A 184 10.05 -12.42 1.85
CA LEU A 184 10.90 -11.37 2.41
C LEU A 184 11.88 -12.01 3.40
N SER A 185 13.17 -11.93 3.10
CA SER A 185 14.24 -12.56 3.85
C SER A 185 14.09 -12.42 5.37
N SER A 186 14.42 -13.48 6.10
CA SER A 186 14.25 -13.68 7.56
C SER A 186 14.58 -12.49 8.47
N GLY A 187 15.43 -11.57 8.02
CA GLY A 187 15.78 -10.36 8.77
C GLY A 187 14.67 -9.31 8.92
N ILE A 188 13.71 -9.23 8.00
CA ILE A 188 12.59 -8.28 8.08
C ILE A 188 11.50 -8.82 9.01
N THR A 189 11.30 -10.13 9.00
CA THR A 189 10.34 -10.83 9.87
C THR A 189 10.71 -10.65 11.35
N THR A 190 11.98 -10.81 11.68
CA THR A 190 12.46 -10.69 13.06
C THR A 190 12.36 -9.26 13.60
N LEU A 191 12.66 -8.25 12.78
CA LEU A 191 12.60 -6.84 13.21
C LEU A 191 11.15 -6.37 13.44
N LEU A 192 10.21 -6.81 12.61
CA LEU A 192 8.79 -6.44 12.75
C LEU A 192 8.12 -7.15 13.92
N LEU A 193 8.56 -8.38 14.25
CA LEU A 193 8.11 -9.08 15.46
C LEU A 193 8.70 -8.42 16.74
N LEU A 194 9.90 -7.87 16.68
CA LEU A 194 10.50 -7.11 17.79
C LEU A 194 9.83 -5.76 18.02
N LEU A 195 9.39 -5.09 16.96
CA LEU A 195 8.64 -3.82 17.08
C LEU A 195 7.22 -3.99 17.64
N ASP A 196 6.56 -5.14 17.38
CA ASP A 196 5.27 -5.48 18.00
C ASP A 196 5.39 -5.83 19.50
N SER A 197 6.58 -6.26 19.97
CA SER A 197 6.82 -6.58 21.38
C SER A 197 7.16 -5.37 22.25
N LEU A 198 7.30 -4.18 21.65
CA LEU A 198 7.65 -2.93 22.33
C LEU A 198 6.47 -1.95 22.47
N GLN A 199 5.23 -2.36 22.11
CA GLN A 199 3.98 -1.64 22.34
C GLN A 199 3.09 -2.42 23.32
#